data_3d2475a0cd8c28d6f481d5aae9db38c7
#
_entry.id   3d2475a0cd8c28d6f481d5aae9db38c7
#
_cell.length_a   1.000
_cell.length_b   1.000
_cell.length_c   1.000
_cell.angle_alpha   90.00
_cell.angle_beta   90.00
_cell.angle_gamma   90.00
#
_symmetry.space_group_name_H-M   'P 1'
#
loop_
_entity.id
_entity.type
_entity.pdbx_description
1 polymer ?
#
loop_
_entity_poly.entity_id
_entity_poly.type
_entity_poly.pdbx_seq_one_letter_code
_entity_poly.pdbx_strand_id
1 'polypeptide(L)'
;MKIGLCLSGGGVKGAAHIGALKALEEENIKIDCISGTSSGSIVSSLYAMVYTPNEIYLLFKKFGKEISKVDILKIIKLIYGLIFKRKIIIEGLNSGNKLYKIVQEQASKKEIKQIKDIKMPLIIPSVNLYNGEIYLFTSLENNRKYSDEYITLNNIEIGRAVQASCSYPGVFCPVNLKNKKLIDGGVRENTPWKELKELGADKIISIVFEKEEKIKKDVNMIDCIIKAMEIQSHELYNYEVDGLEYILKIKTDLTSLLEIEKIDELYKEGYKQTKRNMGKIK
;
A
#
# COMPACT_ATOMS: atom_id res chain seq x y z
N MET A 1 9.80 19.16 -16.37
CA MET A 1 9.60 17.70 -16.35
C MET A 1 8.91 17.35 -15.03
N LYS A 2 7.75 16.74 -15.11
CA LYS A 2 6.89 16.36 -13.97
C LYS A 2 7.17 14.91 -13.59
N ILE A 3 7.59 14.67 -12.35
CA ILE A 3 7.98 13.34 -11.89
C ILE A 3 6.87 12.72 -11.06
N GLY A 4 6.39 11.54 -11.47
CA GLY A 4 5.49 10.68 -10.74
C GLY A 4 6.25 9.59 -9.99
N LEU A 5 5.85 9.30 -8.75
CA LEU A 5 6.39 8.21 -7.95
C LEU A 5 5.30 7.17 -7.66
N CYS A 6 5.54 5.92 -8.06
CA CYS A 6 4.65 4.81 -7.80
C CYS A 6 5.26 3.86 -6.77
N LEU A 7 4.51 3.52 -5.71
CA LEU A 7 4.93 2.65 -4.62
C LEU A 7 4.06 1.41 -4.55
N SER A 8 4.64 0.24 -4.82
CA SER A 8 3.91 -1.02 -4.79
C SER A 8 3.46 -1.42 -3.38
N GLY A 9 2.48 -2.32 -3.31
CA GLY A 9 2.15 -3.04 -2.08
C GLY A 9 3.28 -4.00 -1.66
N GLY A 10 3.29 -4.39 -0.37
CA GLY A 10 4.32 -5.31 0.12
C GLY A 10 4.39 -5.45 1.65
N GLY A 11 3.34 -5.07 2.38
CA GLY A 11 3.30 -5.19 3.85
C GLY A 11 4.45 -4.42 4.51
N VAL A 12 5.21 -5.06 5.40
CA VAL A 12 6.33 -4.45 6.12
C VAL A 12 7.44 -3.95 5.18
N LYS A 13 7.55 -4.50 3.96
CA LYS A 13 8.50 -4.05 2.93
C LYS A 13 8.31 -2.59 2.54
N GLY A 14 7.13 -2.00 2.83
CA GLY A 14 6.87 -0.56 2.70
C GLY A 14 7.89 0.34 3.41
N ALA A 15 8.61 -0.18 4.41
CA ALA A 15 9.72 0.54 5.04
C ALA A 15 10.86 0.85 4.05
N ALA A 16 11.06 0.00 3.04
CA ALA A 16 12.07 0.25 2.00
C ALA A 16 11.65 1.40 1.06
N HIS A 17 10.34 1.59 0.82
CA HIS A 17 9.87 2.78 0.10
C HIS A 17 10.25 4.08 0.80
N ILE A 18 10.21 4.09 2.14
CA ILE A 18 10.57 5.29 2.93
C ILE A 18 12.07 5.58 2.79
N GLY A 19 12.91 4.52 2.83
CA GLY A 19 14.34 4.66 2.58
C GLY A 19 14.65 5.18 1.18
N ALA A 20 13.91 4.69 0.19
CA ALA A 20 14.02 5.14 -1.20
C ALA A 20 13.60 6.62 -1.35
N LEU A 21 12.47 7.04 -0.75
CA LEU A 21 12.04 8.44 -0.71
C LEU A 21 13.12 9.34 -0.15
N LYS A 22 13.73 8.95 0.97
CA LYS A 22 14.84 9.72 1.56
C LYS A 22 16.01 9.88 0.58
N ALA A 23 16.38 8.80 -0.11
CA ALA A 23 17.46 8.85 -1.09
C ALA A 23 17.12 9.76 -2.28
N LEU A 24 15.86 9.76 -2.76
CA LEU A 24 15.39 10.63 -3.83
C LEU A 24 15.41 12.11 -3.41
N GLU A 25 14.95 12.44 -2.20
CA GLU A 25 14.98 13.83 -1.68
C GLU A 25 16.41 14.36 -1.54
N GLU A 26 17.33 13.55 -1.00
CA GLU A 26 18.74 13.94 -0.87
C GLU A 26 19.43 14.22 -2.22
N GLU A 27 18.92 13.63 -3.29
CA GLU A 27 19.37 13.87 -4.66
C GLU A 27 18.60 14.98 -5.38
N ASN A 28 17.77 15.72 -4.61
CA ASN A 28 16.93 16.82 -5.08
C ASN A 28 15.94 16.39 -6.19
N ILE A 29 15.48 15.14 -6.17
CA ILE A 29 14.43 14.66 -7.07
C ILE A 29 13.09 15.06 -6.47
N LYS A 30 12.47 16.08 -7.07
CA LYS A 30 11.15 16.57 -6.66
C LYS A 30 10.06 15.67 -7.23
N ILE A 31 9.23 15.13 -6.36
CA ILE A 31 8.05 14.33 -6.75
C ILE A 31 6.84 15.27 -6.89
N ASP A 32 6.20 15.27 -8.05
CA ASP A 32 5.08 16.13 -8.38
C ASP A 32 3.73 15.44 -8.23
N CYS A 33 3.67 14.12 -8.34
CA CYS A 33 2.49 13.29 -8.07
C CYS A 33 2.93 11.91 -7.57
N ILE A 34 2.06 11.26 -6.80
CA ILE A 34 2.40 9.99 -6.15
C ILE A 34 1.22 9.03 -6.15
N SER A 35 1.51 7.75 -6.30
CA SER A 35 0.54 6.68 -6.13
C SER A 35 1.08 5.59 -5.22
N GLY A 36 0.19 4.80 -4.62
CA GLY A 36 0.65 3.69 -3.81
C GLY A 36 -0.46 2.73 -3.42
N THR A 37 -0.13 1.45 -3.35
CA THR A 37 -1.03 0.37 -2.99
C THR A 37 -0.63 -0.22 -1.64
N SER A 38 -1.61 -0.60 -0.81
CA SER A 38 -1.37 -1.26 0.48
C SER A 38 -0.33 -0.49 1.32
N SER A 39 0.78 -1.09 1.73
CA SER A 39 1.84 -0.38 2.46
C SER A 39 2.41 0.82 1.69
N GLY A 40 2.44 0.77 0.36
CA GLY A 40 2.75 1.91 -0.48
C GLY A 40 1.74 3.05 -0.31
N SER A 41 0.46 2.76 -0.07
CA SER A 41 -0.56 3.77 0.19
C SER A 41 -0.35 4.50 1.52
N ILE A 42 0.18 3.81 2.54
CA ILE A 42 0.57 4.44 3.81
C ILE A 42 1.67 5.47 3.57
N VAL A 43 2.72 5.05 2.86
CA VAL A 43 3.88 5.91 2.59
C VAL A 43 3.51 7.07 1.68
N SER A 44 2.82 6.81 0.57
CA SER A 44 2.41 7.83 -0.40
C SER A 44 1.46 8.86 0.21
N SER A 45 0.49 8.43 1.04
CA SER A 45 -0.43 9.35 1.70
C SER A 45 0.25 10.27 2.70
N LEU A 46 1.15 9.74 3.53
CA LEU A 46 1.91 10.56 4.49
C LEU A 46 2.83 11.54 3.74
N TYR A 47 3.49 11.10 2.68
CA TYR A 47 4.32 11.96 1.86
C TYR A 47 3.51 13.07 1.17
N ALA A 48 2.37 12.74 0.61
CA ALA A 48 1.46 13.72 0.00
C ALA A 48 0.87 14.72 1.02
N MET A 49 0.80 14.34 2.30
CA MET A 49 0.47 15.23 3.43
C MET A 49 1.67 16.02 3.96
N VAL A 50 2.79 16.05 3.21
CA VAL A 50 4.03 16.83 3.53
C VAL A 50 4.70 16.35 4.84
N TYR A 51 4.70 15.04 5.09
CA TYR A 51 5.56 14.43 6.09
C TYR A 51 6.90 14.08 5.46
N THR A 52 7.99 14.38 6.16
CA THR A 52 9.36 14.02 5.74
C THR A 52 9.56 12.49 5.81
N PRO A 53 10.48 11.91 5.03
CA PRO A 53 10.80 10.48 5.13
C PRO A 53 11.16 10.03 6.55
N ASN A 54 11.83 10.86 7.34
CA ASN A 54 12.16 10.53 8.74
C ASN A 54 10.90 10.46 9.62
N GLU A 55 9.96 11.39 9.48
CA GLU A 55 8.68 11.35 10.20
C GLU A 55 7.86 10.13 9.78
N ILE A 56 7.79 9.86 8.46
CA ILE A 56 7.10 8.68 7.92
C ILE A 56 7.70 7.40 8.50
N TYR A 57 9.03 7.29 8.60
CA TYR A 57 9.71 6.15 9.18
C TYR A 57 9.32 5.92 10.65
N LEU A 58 9.31 6.97 11.47
CA LEU A 58 8.91 6.87 12.88
C LEU A 58 7.44 6.45 13.03
N LEU A 59 6.57 7.01 12.20
CA LEU A 59 5.16 6.65 12.15
C LEU A 59 4.99 5.20 11.70
N PHE A 60 5.69 4.76 10.66
CA PHE A 60 5.61 3.40 10.13
C PHE A 60 6.04 2.36 11.18
N LYS A 61 7.09 2.63 11.96
CA LYS A 61 7.48 1.79 13.11
C LYS A 61 6.39 1.71 14.18
N LYS A 62 5.76 2.83 14.49
CA LYS A 62 4.63 2.87 15.44
C LYS A 62 3.45 2.06 14.89
N PHE A 63 3.13 2.21 13.60
CA PHE A 63 2.06 1.47 12.93
C PHE A 63 2.32 -0.04 12.97
N GLY A 64 3.52 -0.48 12.60
CA GLY A 64 3.88 -1.89 12.60
C GLY A 64 3.59 -2.54 13.96
N LYS A 65 4.01 -1.92 15.05
CA LYS A 65 3.76 -2.40 16.42
C LYS A 65 2.28 -2.48 16.79
N GLU A 66 1.45 -1.54 16.31
CA GLU A 66 0.03 -1.52 16.62
C GLU A 66 -0.79 -2.45 15.72
N ILE A 67 -0.43 -2.57 14.46
CA ILE A 67 -1.14 -3.39 13.47
C ILE A 67 -0.85 -4.88 13.68
N SER A 68 0.34 -5.25 14.14
CA SER A 68 0.70 -6.64 14.40
C SER A 68 -0.02 -7.26 15.61
N LYS A 69 -0.65 -6.44 16.47
CA LYS A 69 -1.44 -6.95 17.59
C LYS A 69 -2.73 -7.58 17.08
N VAL A 70 -2.82 -8.90 17.20
CA VAL A 70 -4.03 -9.65 16.82
C VAL A 70 -5.19 -9.27 17.74
N ASP A 71 -6.37 -9.08 17.16
CA ASP A 71 -7.59 -8.79 17.91
C ASP A 71 -8.10 -10.05 18.61
N ILE A 72 -7.90 -10.13 19.93
CA ILE A 72 -8.29 -11.27 20.78
C ILE A 72 -9.78 -11.61 20.61
N LEU A 73 -10.65 -10.61 20.46
CA LEU A 73 -12.09 -10.84 20.27
C LEU A 73 -12.37 -11.59 18.95
N LYS A 74 -11.53 -11.40 17.92
CA LYS A 74 -11.65 -12.13 16.67
C LYS A 74 -11.19 -13.56 16.77
N ILE A 75 -10.16 -13.83 17.58
CA ILE A 75 -9.74 -15.20 17.89
C ILE A 75 -10.87 -15.93 18.62
N ILE A 76 -11.48 -15.30 19.63
CA ILE A 76 -12.62 -15.88 20.37
C ILE A 76 -13.79 -16.17 19.41
N LYS A 77 -14.13 -15.21 18.53
CA LYS A 77 -15.17 -15.41 17.50
C LYS A 77 -14.84 -16.54 16.52
N LEU A 78 -13.58 -16.68 16.12
CA LEU A 78 -13.11 -17.75 15.25
C LEU A 78 -13.33 -19.12 15.92
N ILE A 79 -12.87 -19.26 17.16
CA ILE A 79 -13.01 -20.48 17.97
C ILE A 79 -14.49 -20.81 18.16
N TYR A 80 -15.31 -19.84 18.54
CA TYR A 80 -16.76 -20.01 18.70
C TYR A 80 -17.41 -20.46 17.40
N GLY A 81 -17.04 -19.83 16.26
CA GLY A 81 -17.58 -20.21 14.95
C GLY A 81 -17.22 -21.63 14.56
N LEU A 82 -15.98 -22.06 14.79
CA LEU A 82 -15.52 -23.42 14.49
C LEU A 82 -16.20 -24.47 15.38
N ILE A 83 -16.29 -24.23 16.70
CA ILE A 83 -16.84 -25.20 17.66
C ILE A 83 -18.38 -25.29 17.55
N PHE A 84 -19.06 -24.15 17.62
CA PHE A 84 -20.53 -24.14 17.77
C PHE A 84 -21.28 -23.99 16.45
N LYS A 85 -20.69 -23.31 15.44
CA LYS A 85 -21.33 -23.09 14.14
C LYS A 85 -20.73 -23.89 12.99
N ARG A 86 -19.64 -24.60 13.23
CA ARG A 86 -18.86 -25.37 12.24
C ARG A 86 -18.52 -24.56 10.99
N LYS A 87 -18.29 -23.25 11.14
CA LYS A 87 -17.93 -22.34 10.05
C LYS A 87 -17.05 -21.20 10.54
N ILE A 88 -16.24 -20.63 9.64
CA ILE A 88 -15.47 -19.42 9.88
C ILE A 88 -16.43 -18.23 9.77
N ILE A 89 -16.60 -17.48 10.88
CA ILE A 89 -17.53 -16.34 10.95
C ILE A 89 -16.82 -14.99 11.03
N ILE A 90 -15.50 -14.98 10.84
CA ILE A 90 -14.69 -13.75 10.79
C ILE A 90 -14.26 -13.46 9.35
N GLU A 91 -14.16 -12.18 9.02
CA GLU A 91 -13.76 -11.70 7.69
C GLU A 91 -12.25 -11.42 7.59
N GLY A 92 -11.54 -11.45 8.71
CA GLY A 92 -10.10 -11.21 8.82
C GLY A 92 -9.67 -11.20 10.28
N LEU A 93 -8.37 -11.36 10.54
CA LEU A 93 -7.78 -11.43 11.88
C LEU A 93 -7.69 -10.06 12.56
N ASN A 94 -7.59 -8.98 11.78
CA ASN A 94 -7.48 -7.61 12.27
C ASN A 94 -8.53 -6.71 11.57
N SER A 95 -9.14 -5.80 12.32
CA SER A 95 -10.16 -4.88 11.77
C SER A 95 -9.59 -3.75 10.90
N GLY A 96 -8.28 -3.49 10.97
CA GLY A 96 -7.65 -2.33 10.32
C GLY A 96 -8.03 -0.98 10.94
N ASN A 97 -8.90 -0.94 11.96
CA ASN A 97 -9.37 0.33 12.55
C ASN A 97 -8.25 1.14 13.22
N LYS A 98 -7.20 0.48 13.71
CA LYS A 98 -6.05 1.19 14.26
C LYS A 98 -5.29 1.94 13.18
N LEU A 99 -5.06 1.30 12.02
CA LEU A 99 -4.44 1.94 10.87
C LEU A 99 -5.26 3.17 10.43
N TYR A 100 -6.58 2.98 10.24
CA TYR A 100 -7.49 4.10 9.94
C TYR A 100 -7.30 5.27 10.90
N LYS A 101 -7.42 5.01 12.21
CA LYS A 101 -7.34 6.07 13.24
C LYS A 101 -6.01 6.81 13.21
N ILE A 102 -4.90 6.07 13.08
CA ILE A 102 -3.57 6.67 13.12
C ILE A 102 -3.33 7.54 11.87
N VAL A 103 -3.69 7.05 10.67
CA VAL A 103 -3.55 7.85 9.44
C VAL A 103 -4.46 9.08 9.49
N GLN A 104 -5.70 8.93 9.95
CA GLN A 104 -6.64 10.05 10.06
C GLN A 104 -6.21 11.08 11.12
N GLU A 105 -5.61 10.64 12.22
CA GLU A 105 -5.00 11.53 13.23
C GLU A 105 -3.86 12.35 12.62
N GLN A 106 -2.99 11.73 11.81
CA GLN A 106 -1.93 12.48 11.13
C GLN A 106 -2.50 13.48 10.11
N ALA A 107 -3.54 13.10 9.37
CA ALA A 107 -4.23 14.00 8.46
C ALA A 107 -4.84 15.20 9.19
N SER A 108 -5.49 14.96 10.33
CA SER A 108 -6.09 16.02 11.15
C SER A 108 -5.05 17.02 11.67
N LYS A 109 -3.83 16.60 11.98
CA LYS A 109 -2.71 17.49 12.36
C LYS A 109 -2.28 18.42 11.22
N LYS A 110 -2.58 18.08 9.99
CA LYS A 110 -2.34 18.88 8.78
C LYS A 110 -3.60 19.56 8.26
N GLU A 111 -4.66 19.59 9.06
CA GLU A 111 -5.99 20.17 8.71
C GLU A 111 -6.66 19.49 7.50
N ILE A 112 -6.26 18.24 7.20
CA ILE A 112 -6.80 17.41 6.11
C ILE A 112 -7.91 16.54 6.68
N LYS A 113 -9.13 16.69 6.17
CA LYS A 113 -10.30 15.87 6.55
C LYS A 113 -10.52 14.73 5.55
N GLN A 114 -10.42 15.04 4.27
CA GLN A 114 -10.68 14.12 3.17
C GLN A 114 -9.51 14.09 2.19
N ILE A 115 -9.44 13.04 1.36
CA ILE A 115 -8.34 12.90 0.40
C ILE A 115 -8.25 14.08 -0.58
N LYS A 116 -9.37 14.68 -0.96
CA LYS A 116 -9.43 15.88 -1.83
C LYS A 116 -8.78 17.13 -1.24
N ASP A 117 -8.55 17.16 0.09
CA ASP A 117 -7.92 18.31 0.75
C ASP A 117 -6.39 18.27 0.59
N ILE A 118 -5.84 17.15 0.10
CA ILE A 118 -4.42 16.97 -0.16
C ILE A 118 -4.05 17.68 -1.46
N LYS A 119 -3.06 18.58 -1.42
CA LYS A 119 -2.66 19.39 -2.57
C LYS A 119 -1.85 18.63 -3.61
N MET A 120 -1.00 17.70 -3.17
CA MET A 120 -0.24 16.83 -4.08
C MET A 120 -1.18 15.82 -4.73
N PRO A 121 -1.14 15.64 -6.06
CA PRO A 121 -1.87 14.58 -6.73
C PRO A 121 -1.50 13.21 -6.14
N LEU A 122 -2.50 12.54 -5.55
CA LEU A 122 -2.37 11.25 -4.87
C LEU A 122 -3.39 10.27 -5.43
N ILE A 123 -2.96 9.01 -5.63
CA ILE A 123 -3.81 7.91 -6.07
C ILE A 123 -3.58 6.69 -5.17
N ILE A 124 -4.67 6.12 -4.69
CA ILE A 124 -4.68 4.91 -3.85
C ILE A 124 -5.74 3.95 -4.39
N PRO A 125 -5.36 2.77 -4.90
CA PRO A 125 -6.33 1.78 -5.36
C PRO A 125 -6.86 0.89 -4.23
N SER A 126 -8.07 0.39 -4.42
CA SER A 126 -8.71 -0.68 -3.65
C SER A 126 -9.67 -1.44 -4.55
N VAL A 127 -10.03 -2.67 -4.21
CA VAL A 127 -10.86 -3.53 -5.05
C VAL A 127 -12.17 -3.86 -4.36
N ASN A 128 -13.29 -3.79 -5.08
CA ASN A 128 -14.58 -4.24 -4.59
C ASN A 128 -14.66 -5.78 -4.61
N LEU A 129 -14.79 -6.39 -3.44
CA LEU A 129 -14.83 -7.84 -3.29
C LEU A 129 -15.96 -8.52 -4.06
N TYR A 130 -17.07 -7.81 -4.32
CA TYR A 130 -18.25 -8.42 -4.92
C TYR A 130 -18.16 -8.58 -6.44
N ASN A 131 -17.49 -7.65 -7.13
CA ASN A 131 -17.46 -7.63 -8.59
C ASN A 131 -16.09 -7.34 -9.20
N GLY A 132 -15.07 -7.15 -8.36
CA GLY A 132 -13.70 -6.91 -8.79
C GLY A 132 -13.43 -5.49 -9.32
N GLU A 133 -14.38 -4.57 -9.31
CA GLU A 133 -14.17 -3.17 -9.72
C GLU A 133 -13.04 -2.52 -8.92
N ILE A 134 -12.19 -1.74 -9.60
CA ILE A 134 -11.13 -0.97 -8.97
C ILE A 134 -11.66 0.40 -8.56
N TYR A 135 -11.48 0.73 -7.29
CA TYR A 135 -11.76 2.03 -6.71
C TYR A 135 -10.46 2.79 -6.57
N LEU A 136 -10.35 3.94 -7.25
CA LEU A 136 -9.24 4.87 -7.09
C LEU A 136 -9.64 6.00 -6.16
N PHE A 137 -9.06 6.01 -4.95
CA PHE A 137 -9.13 7.17 -4.08
C PHE A 137 -8.10 8.18 -4.54
N THR A 138 -8.53 9.40 -4.82
CA THR A 138 -7.67 10.44 -5.40
C THR A 138 -7.88 11.80 -4.75
N SER A 139 -6.82 12.60 -4.66
CA SER A 139 -6.90 13.99 -4.23
C SER A 139 -7.44 14.93 -5.29
N LEU A 140 -7.65 14.45 -6.52
CA LEU A 140 -8.13 15.25 -7.64
C LEU A 140 -9.66 15.29 -7.70
N GLU A 141 -10.18 16.24 -8.47
CA GLU A 141 -11.61 16.34 -8.72
C GLU A 141 -12.13 15.14 -9.53
N ASN A 142 -13.35 14.68 -9.21
CA ASN A 142 -13.98 13.48 -9.81
C ASN A 142 -14.24 13.56 -11.32
N ASN A 143 -13.96 14.70 -11.97
CA ASN A 143 -14.23 14.91 -13.40
C ASN A 143 -13.17 14.28 -14.33
N ARG A 144 -12.08 13.74 -13.79
CA ARG A 144 -11.10 13.00 -14.58
C ARG A 144 -11.56 11.55 -14.68
N LYS A 145 -11.86 11.11 -15.89
CA LYS A 145 -11.98 9.69 -16.21
C LYS A 145 -10.57 9.13 -16.39
N TYR A 146 -10.17 8.26 -15.47
CA TYR A 146 -8.94 7.47 -15.66
C TYR A 146 -9.21 6.42 -16.73
N SER A 147 -9.99 5.54 -16.72
CA SER A 147 -10.57 4.68 -17.75
C SER A 147 -11.98 4.31 -17.35
N ASP A 148 -12.75 3.69 -18.23
CA ASP A 148 -14.09 3.20 -17.87
C ASP A 148 -14.04 2.04 -16.87
N GLU A 149 -12.84 1.51 -16.57
CA GLU A 149 -12.62 0.41 -15.62
C GLU A 149 -12.51 0.86 -14.15
N TYR A 150 -12.34 2.17 -13.89
CA TYR A 150 -12.09 2.70 -12.55
C TYR A 150 -13.26 3.52 -12.02
N ILE A 151 -13.55 3.33 -10.74
CA ILE A 151 -14.47 4.20 -9.99
C ILE A 151 -13.64 5.14 -9.12
N THR A 152 -13.67 6.43 -9.41
CA THR A 152 -12.91 7.44 -8.67
C THR A 152 -13.71 8.00 -7.49
N LEU A 153 -13.04 8.15 -6.34
CA LEU A 153 -13.60 8.76 -5.13
C LEU A 153 -12.61 9.74 -4.51
N ASN A 154 -13.06 10.98 -4.28
CA ASN A 154 -12.27 12.02 -3.61
C ASN A 154 -12.91 12.54 -2.30
N ASN A 155 -14.17 12.17 -2.04
CA ASN A 155 -14.94 12.58 -0.86
C ASN A 155 -14.94 11.46 0.19
N ILE A 156 -13.76 11.10 0.67
CA ILE A 156 -13.53 10.05 1.66
C ILE A 156 -12.39 10.48 2.60
N GLU A 157 -12.46 10.08 3.87
CA GLU A 157 -11.38 10.26 4.82
C GLU A 157 -10.13 9.51 4.34
N ILE A 158 -8.96 10.16 4.38
CA ILE A 158 -7.71 9.56 3.91
C ILE A 158 -7.37 8.28 4.69
N GLY A 159 -7.64 8.27 6.00
CA GLY A 159 -7.46 7.06 6.81
C GLY A 159 -8.31 5.88 6.31
N ARG A 160 -9.53 6.16 5.82
CA ARG A 160 -10.42 5.12 5.27
C ARG A 160 -9.96 4.61 3.92
N ALA A 161 -9.45 5.49 3.06
CA ALA A 161 -8.87 5.13 1.78
C ALA A 161 -7.64 4.21 1.97
N VAL A 162 -6.73 4.59 2.87
CA VAL A 162 -5.56 3.79 3.21
C VAL A 162 -5.95 2.45 3.85
N GLN A 163 -6.93 2.45 4.78
CA GLN A 163 -7.43 1.21 5.38
C GLN A 163 -7.98 0.25 4.32
N ALA A 164 -8.76 0.75 3.36
CA ALA A 164 -9.31 -0.07 2.29
C ALA A 164 -8.21 -0.67 1.41
N SER A 165 -7.24 0.17 1.00
CA SER A 165 -6.08 -0.27 0.21
C SER A 165 -5.17 -1.26 0.94
N CYS A 166 -5.19 -1.28 2.28
CA CYS A 166 -4.42 -2.21 3.11
C CYS A 166 -5.25 -3.42 3.61
N SER A 167 -6.49 -3.58 3.16
CA SER A 167 -7.36 -4.68 3.61
C SER A 167 -7.02 -6.01 2.94
N TYR A 168 -5.78 -6.49 3.21
CA TYR A 168 -5.25 -7.73 2.64
C TYR A 168 -6.10 -8.94 3.10
N PRO A 169 -6.65 -9.74 2.16
CA PRO A 169 -7.54 -10.84 2.46
C PRO A 169 -6.94 -11.84 3.46
N GLY A 170 -7.76 -12.29 4.41
CA GLY A 170 -7.35 -13.18 5.50
C GLY A 170 -6.65 -12.47 6.67
N VAL A 171 -5.87 -11.43 6.43
CA VAL A 171 -5.16 -10.65 7.46
C VAL A 171 -6.05 -9.54 8.01
N PHE A 172 -6.54 -8.66 7.12
CA PHE A 172 -7.42 -7.56 7.50
C PHE A 172 -8.86 -7.79 7.03
N CYS A 173 -9.80 -7.25 7.80
CA CYS A 173 -11.20 -7.26 7.37
C CYS A 173 -11.41 -6.32 6.20
N PRO A 174 -12.28 -6.69 5.24
CA PRO A 174 -12.75 -5.77 4.21
C PRO A 174 -13.34 -4.49 4.82
N VAL A 175 -13.16 -3.37 4.16
CA VAL A 175 -13.76 -2.08 4.55
C VAL A 175 -15.15 -1.97 3.93
N ASN A 176 -16.17 -1.77 4.78
CA ASN A 176 -17.51 -1.48 4.31
C ASN A 176 -17.61 -0.01 3.86
N LEU A 177 -17.98 0.21 2.61
CA LEU A 177 -18.26 1.53 2.03
C LEU A 177 -19.64 1.49 1.38
N LYS A 178 -20.65 2.05 2.07
CA LYS A 178 -22.07 1.92 1.67
C LYS A 178 -22.45 0.43 1.52
N ASN A 179 -22.87 0.00 0.34
CA ASN A 179 -23.26 -1.37 0.00
C ASN A 179 -22.12 -2.22 -0.61
N LYS A 180 -20.87 -1.79 -0.47
CA LYS A 180 -19.69 -2.44 -1.06
C LYS A 180 -18.72 -2.88 0.03
N LYS A 181 -17.95 -3.92 -0.27
CA LYS A 181 -16.82 -4.37 0.56
C LYS A 181 -15.53 -4.20 -0.20
N LEU A 182 -14.64 -3.37 0.33
CA LEU A 182 -13.36 -3.05 -0.30
C LEU A 182 -12.25 -3.85 0.35
N ILE A 183 -11.38 -4.41 -0.48
CA ILE A 183 -10.19 -5.16 -0.12
C ILE A 183 -8.95 -4.51 -0.71
N ASP A 184 -7.78 -5.02 -0.37
CA ASP A 184 -6.47 -4.51 -0.80
C ASP A 184 -6.41 -4.29 -2.32
N GLY A 185 -5.86 -3.15 -2.71
CA GLY A 185 -5.66 -2.80 -4.11
C GLY A 185 -4.75 -3.77 -4.86
N GLY A 186 -3.77 -4.35 -4.15
CA GLY A 186 -2.81 -5.29 -4.73
C GLY A 186 -3.40 -6.59 -5.29
N VAL A 187 -4.69 -6.83 -5.07
CA VAL A 187 -5.40 -7.94 -5.71
C VAL A 187 -5.53 -7.74 -7.22
N ARG A 188 -5.61 -6.48 -7.70
CA ARG A 188 -5.76 -6.14 -9.12
C ARG A 188 -4.84 -5.03 -9.62
N GLU A 189 -4.39 -4.13 -8.74
CA GLU A 189 -3.60 -2.95 -9.08
C GLU A 189 -2.51 -2.74 -8.03
N ASN A 190 -1.45 -3.55 -8.10
CA ASN A 190 -0.37 -3.49 -7.11
C ASN A 190 0.61 -2.34 -7.39
N THR A 191 0.70 -1.89 -8.64
CA THR A 191 1.65 -0.87 -9.08
C THR A 191 0.92 0.19 -9.91
N PRO A 192 0.17 1.12 -9.29
CA PRO A 192 -0.71 2.08 -9.95
C PRO A 192 0.08 3.23 -10.60
N TRP A 193 0.84 2.95 -11.65
CA TRP A 193 1.69 3.90 -12.35
C TRP A 193 0.99 4.54 -13.57
N LYS A 194 0.08 3.81 -14.23
CA LYS A 194 -0.62 4.27 -15.42
C LYS A 194 -1.40 5.54 -15.14
N GLU A 195 -2.02 5.62 -13.97
CA GLU A 195 -2.79 6.75 -13.50
C GLU A 195 -1.91 8.00 -13.30
N LEU A 196 -0.63 7.83 -12.93
CA LEU A 196 0.32 8.96 -12.85
C LEU A 196 0.64 9.53 -14.23
N LYS A 197 0.65 8.69 -15.26
CA LYS A 197 0.83 9.13 -16.66
C LYS A 197 -0.37 9.97 -17.10
N GLU A 198 -1.57 9.56 -16.75
CA GLU A 198 -2.80 10.33 -17.00
C GLU A 198 -2.83 11.67 -16.24
N LEU A 199 -2.12 11.77 -15.10
CA LEU A 199 -1.90 13.03 -14.39
C LEU A 199 -0.88 13.94 -15.07
N GLY A 200 -0.30 13.52 -16.19
CA GLY A 200 0.69 14.26 -16.96
C GLY A 200 2.09 14.18 -16.36
N ALA A 201 2.43 13.06 -15.69
CA ALA A 201 3.81 12.80 -15.35
C ALA A 201 4.61 12.50 -16.62
N ASP A 202 5.68 13.28 -16.83
CA ASP A 202 6.61 13.08 -17.94
C ASP A 202 7.53 11.88 -17.70
N LYS A 203 7.86 11.66 -16.43
CA LYS A 203 8.73 10.57 -15.95
C LYS A 203 8.09 9.89 -14.75
N ILE A 204 8.04 8.57 -14.76
CA ILE A 204 7.48 7.78 -13.66
C ILE A 204 8.57 6.88 -13.11
N ILE A 205 8.81 7.00 -11.80
CA ILE A 205 9.70 6.13 -11.03
C ILE A 205 8.81 5.15 -10.28
N SER A 206 8.88 3.87 -10.61
CA SER A 206 8.17 2.82 -9.87
C SER A 206 9.13 2.08 -8.95
N ILE A 207 8.80 2.02 -7.66
CA ILE A 207 9.54 1.26 -6.66
C ILE A 207 8.74 0.01 -6.31
N VAL A 208 9.35 -1.13 -6.57
CA VAL A 208 8.74 -2.45 -6.40
C VAL A 208 9.70 -3.39 -5.68
N PHE A 209 9.18 -4.52 -5.16
CA PHE A 209 10.00 -5.52 -4.49
C PHE A 209 10.31 -6.68 -5.41
N GLU A 210 11.56 -7.19 -5.36
CA GLU A 210 11.91 -8.40 -6.10
C GLU A 210 11.17 -9.62 -5.55
N LYS A 211 10.88 -10.58 -6.44
CA LYS A 211 10.30 -11.87 -6.06
C LYS A 211 11.29 -12.66 -5.21
N GLU A 212 10.82 -13.15 -4.09
CA GLU A 212 11.59 -14.07 -3.26
C GLU A 212 11.30 -15.52 -3.65
N GLU A 213 12.36 -16.28 -3.97
CA GLU A 213 12.25 -17.67 -4.41
C GLU A 213 12.28 -18.69 -3.28
N LYS A 214 12.66 -18.28 -2.07
CA LYS A 214 12.80 -19.22 -0.95
C LYS A 214 11.47 -19.55 -0.29
N ILE A 215 11.21 -20.85 -0.12
CA ILE A 215 10.00 -21.40 0.52
C ILE A 215 10.33 -21.76 1.97
N LYS A 216 9.51 -21.37 2.93
CA LYS A 216 9.52 -21.93 4.29
C LYS A 216 9.22 -23.42 4.21
N LYS A 217 9.94 -24.27 4.98
CA LYS A 217 9.70 -25.72 4.98
C LYS A 217 8.33 -26.09 5.56
N ASP A 218 7.88 -25.34 6.59
CA ASP A 218 6.60 -25.56 7.24
C ASP A 218 5.63 -24.42 6.85
N VAL A 219 4.62 -24.74 6.04
CA VAL A 219 3.67 -23.79 5.45
C VAL A 219 2.30 -24.08 6.04
N ASN A 220 1.71 -23.14 6.78
CA ASN A 220 0.34 -23.23 7.25
C ASN A 220 -0.66 -22.66 6.21
N MET A 221 -1.94 -22.82 6.46
CA MET A 221 -3.01 -22.38 5.55
C MET A 221 -2.94 -20.89 5.22
N ILE A 222 -2.59 -20.05 6.19
CA ILE A 222 -2.48 -18.60 5.99
C ILE A 222 -1.26 -18.30 5.12
N ASP A 223 -0.13 -18.96 5.36
CA ASP A 223 1.07 -18.83 4.52
C ASP A 223 0.77 -19.25 3.07
N CYS A 224 -0.02 -20.31 2.86
CA CYS A 224 -0.46 -20.73 1.51
C CYS A 224 -1.28 -19.63 0.81
N ILE A 225 -2.25 -19.04 1.50
CA ILE A 225 -3.09 -17.97 0.94
C ILE A 225 -2.23 -16.75 0.59
N ILE A 226 -1.38 -16.31 1.52
CA ILE A 226 -0.46 -15.18 1.31
C ILE A 226 0.44 -15.46 0.10
N LYS A 227 1.03 -16.66 0.04
CA LYS A 227 1.93 -17.01 -1.05
C LYS A 227 1.24 -17.10 -2.41
N ALA A 228 0.02 -17.65 -2.45
CA ALA A 228 -0.79 -17.68 -3.67
C ALA A 228 -1.09 -16.27 -4.19
N MET A 229 -1.45 -15.35 -3.31
CA MET A 229 -1.68 -13.94 -3.67
C MET A 229 -0.39 -13.21 -4.07
N GLU A 230 0.75 -13.50 -3.43
CA GLU A 230 2.06 -12.97 -3.86
C GLU A 230 2.43 -13.45 -5.27
N ILE A 231 2.19 -14.73 -5.58
CA ILE A 231 2.43 -15.27 -6.92
C ILE A 231 1.53 -14.56 -7.94
N GLN A 232 0.24 -14.41 -7.63
CA GLN A 232 -0.71 -13.70 -8.49
C GLN A 232 -0.29 -12.23 -8.71
N SER A 233 0.04 -11.51 -7.63
CA SER A 233 0.50 -10.12 -7.73
C SER A 233 1.77 -9.99 -8.57
N HIS A 234 2.67 -10.97 -8.48
CA HIS A 234 3.90 -10.95 -9.29
C HIS A 234 3.62 -11.18 -10.78
N GLU A 235 2.70 -12.07 -11.12
CA GLU A 235 2.29 -12.28 -12.51
C GLU A 235 1.58 -11.04 -13.06
N LEU A 236 0.67 -10.44 -12.28
CA LEU A 236 0.03 -9.17 -12.65
C LEU A 236 1.07 -8.06 -12.87
N TYR A 237 2.06 -7.96 -11.99
CA TYR A 237 3.16 -7.01 -12.13
C TYR A 237 3.87 -7.13 -13.49
N ASN A 238 4.12 -8.34 -14.01
CA ASN A 238 4.77 -8.54 -15.30
C ASN A 238 3.96 -7.93 -16.46
N TYR A 239 2.62 -7.90 -16.35
CA TYR A 239 1.75 -7.24 -17.31
C TYR A 239 1.60 -5.73 -17.04
N GLU A 240 1.64 -5.32 -15.78
CA GLU A 240 1.49 -3.92 -15.38
C GLU A 240 2.70 -3.06 -15.75
N VAL A 241 3.90 -3.62 -15.72
CA VAL A 241 5.15 -2.85 -15.94
C VAL A 241 5.53 -2.67 -17.41
N ASP A 242 4.78 -3.25 -18.32
CA ASP A 242 5.00 -3.02 -19.75
C ASP A 242 4.80 -1.54 -20.09
N GLY A 243 5.86 -0.92 -20.59
CA GLY A 243 5.90 0.52 -20.89
C GLY A 243 6.43 1.40 -19.76
N LEU A 244 6.87 0.84 -18.60
CA LEU A 244 7.57 1.57 -17.55
C LEU A 244 9.07 1.70 -17.87
N GLU A 245 9.58 2.94 -17.92
CA GLU A 245 10.99 3.20 -18.21
C GLU A 245 11.90 3.08 -16.98
N TYR A 246 11.40 3.47 -15.80
CA TYR A 246 12.22 3.57 -14.58
C TYR A 246 11.65 2.72 -13.45
N ILE A 247 12.12 1.48 -13.39
CA ILE A 247 11.74 0.53 -12.34
C ILE A 247 12.91 0.32 -11.40
N LEU A 248 12.69 0.66 -10.12
CA LEU A 248 13.61 0.34 -9.04
C LEU A 248 13.11 -0.91 -8.30
N LYS A 249 13.73 -2.04 -8.57
CA LYS A 249 13.48 -3.30 -7.86
C LYS A 249 14.33 -3.36 -6.61
N ILE A 250 13.70 -3.36 -5.43
CA ILE A 250 14.39 -3.47 -4.15
C ILE A 250 14.37 -4.92 -3.69
N LYS A 251 15.56 -5.46 -3.44
CA LYS A 251 15.73 -6.77 -2.79
C LYS A 251 15.46 -6.63 -1.31
N THR A 252 14.62 -7.49 -0.77
CA THR A 252 14.16 -7.43 0.62
C THR A 252 14.37 -8.76 1.35
N ASP A 253 15.52 -9.37 1.19
CA ASP A 253 15.91 -10.70 1.67
C ASP A 253 14.95 -11.36 2.69
N LEU A 254 14.17 -12.34 2.21
CA LEU A 254 13.34 -13.27 2.99
C LEU A 254 12.37 -12.64 4.01
N THR A 255 11.91 -11.42 3.77
CA THR A 255 11.00 -10.75 4.69
C THR A 255 9.55 -11.10 4.37
N SER A 256 8.87 -11.76 5.29
CA SER A 256 7.42 -11.94 5.25
C SER A 256 6.71 -10.58 5.33
N LEU A 257 5.49 -10.50 4.79
CA LEU A 257 4.68 -9.27 4.82
C LEU A 257 4.41 -8.71 6.23
N LEU A 258 4.60 -9.52 7.28
CA LEU A 258 4.24 -9.21 8.68
C LEU A 258 5.45 -9.15 9.64
N GLU A 259 6.69 -9.29 9.17
CA GLU A 259 7.90 -9.26 10.01
C GLU A 259 8.31 -7.84 10.36
N ILE A 260 7.62 -7.25 11.36
CA ILE A 260 7.83 -5.85 11.78
C ILE A 260 9.23 -5.57 12.34
N GLU A 261 9.94 -6.58 12.80
CA GLU A 261 11.31 -6.50 13.32
C GLU A 261 12.30 -6.07 12.23
N LYS A 262 11.95 -6.31 10.97
CA LYS A 262 12.77 -5.99 9.80
C LYS A 262 12.63 -4.56 9.29
N ILE A 263 11.76 -3.74 9.90
CA ILE A 263 11.50 -2.35 9.42
C ILE A 263 12.80 -1.53 9.29
N ASP A 264 13.70 -1.63 10.27
CA ASP A 264 14.95 -0.85 10.26
C ASP A 264 15.93 -1.31 9.19
N GLU A 265 16.00 -2.61 8.94
CA GLU A 265 16.81 -3.22 7.89
C GLU A 265 16.27 -2.83 6.51
N LEU A 266 14.95 -3.01 6.31
CA LEU A 266 14.27 -2.68 5.05
C LEU A 266 14.42 -1.19 4.68
N TYR A 267 14.27 -0.30 5.66
CA TYR A 267 14.49 1.12 5.46
C TYR A 267 15.91 1.42 4.94
N LYS A 268 16.93 0.81 5.58
CA LYS A 268 18.34 0.98 5.18
C LYS A 268 18.60 0.41 3.79
N GLU A 269 18.05 -0.76 3.48
CA GLU A 269 18.20 -1.38 2.16
C GLU A 269 17.52 -0.57 1.06
N GLY A 270 16.31 -0.06 1.30
CA GLY A 270 15.63 0.85 0.37
C GLY A 270 16.46 2.08 0.05
N TYR A 271 17.01 2.74 1.08
CA TYR A 271 17.91 3.87 0.91
C TYR A 271 19.15 3.53 0.09
N LYS A 272 19.88 2.49 0.51
CA LYS A 272 21.15 2.06 -0.10
C LYS A 272 20.98 1.63 -1.57
N GLN A 273 19.96 0.83 -1.86
CA GLN A 273 19.72 0.34 -3.21
C GLN A 273 19.28 1.48 -4.14
N THR A 274 18.48 2.42 -3.64
CA THR A 274 18.10 3.63 -4.41
C THR A 274 19.32 4.49 -4.73
N LYS A 275 20.18 4.77 -3.76
CA LYS A 275 21.44 5.53 -3.99
C LYS A 275 22.30 4.85 -5.04
N ARG A 276 22.46 3.51 -5.02
CA ARG A 276 23.25 2.76 -6.01
C ARG A 276 22.69 2.84 -7.43
N ASN A 277 21.37 2.94 -7.56
CA ASN A 277 20.68 3.01 -8.85
C ASN A 277 20.38 4.44 -9.32
N MET A 278 20.86 5.47 -8.60
CA MET A 278 20.53 6.86 -8.89
C MET A 278 20.92 7.29 -10.31
N GLY A 279 22.02 6.78 -10.85
CA GLY A 279 22.43 7.06 -12.23
C GLY A 279 21.48 6.57 -13.32
N LYS A 280 20.57 5.62 -12.98
CA LYS A 280 19.50 5.17 -13.89
C LYS A 280 18.24 6.00 -13.74
N ILE A 281 18.10 6.67 -12.59
CA ILE A 281 16.91 7.47 -12.25
C ILE A 281 17.05 8.90 -12.74
N LYS A 282 18.27 9.45 -12.74
CA LYS A 282 18.57 10.80 -13.27
C LYS A 282 18.64 10.78 -14.79
#